data_b16ccfac6330e849e5a4a66303d9385e
#
_entry.id   b16ccfac6330e849e5a4a66303d9385e
#
_cell.length_a   1.000
_cell.length_b   1.000
_cell.length_c   1.000
_cell.angle_alpha   90.00
_cell.angle_beta   90.00
_cell.angle_gamma   90.00
#
_symmetry.space_group_name_H-M   'P 1'
#
loop_
_entity.id
_entity.type
_entity.pdbx_description
1 polymer ?
#
loop_
_entity_poly.entity_id
_entity_poly.type
_entity_poly.pdbx_seq_one_letter_code
_entity_poly.pdbx_strand_id
1 'polypeptide(L)'
;MKLPNLFNPSNDMALASHVREYVPPKRIQLMEAHLEALAAVWEGTMFSGPWGWSLATKRRYERMGVPVELLPSDDWIEEVRKLSSREYACEYIKELLEEFQDERLLGDGMFFCKDVSNLNSQISTLCPQLLTLNSQLSTVNCHLIFKSPWSSSGRGVFVDRMADGKCQMSTLKRLQGFLSSQGGFVVDKFYENKVLDFAMEFFVHEDHTVEFLGWSVFHAGENGAYGYNYVESQEELLRRIDTDENLLLRLIEYHKEHLAKTAYRGPVGIDMLKTADGSIHPCLEINFRMNMGILALLLHEQYGSNATVALTPERGCGFQASLKEDRLQIDYTAGKK
;
A
#
# COMPACT_ATOMS: atom_id res chain seq x y z
N MET A 1 5.03 19.09 22.87
CA MET A 1 4.50 17.81 23.43
C MET A 1 4.42 16.83 22.27
N LYS A 2 5.02 15.65 22.38
CA LYS A 2 4.91 14.63 21.31
C LYS A 2 3.55 13.98 21.39
N LEU A 3 2.96 13.63 20.24
CA LEU A 3 1.70 12.89 20.20
C LEU A 3 1.92 11.45 20.69
N PRO A 4 0.97 10.86 21.43
CA PRO A 4 1.00 9.45 21.74
C PRO A 4 1.00 8.60 20.47
N ASN A 5 1.75 7.53 20.44
CA ASN A 5 1.73 6.61 19.32
C ASN A 5 0.42 5.82 19.29
N LEU A 6 -0.12 5.60 18.10
CA LEU A 6 -1.33 4.80 17.88
C LEU A 6 -1.11 3.80 16.75
N PHE A 7 -1.29 2.52 17.04
CA PHE A 7 -1.40 1.50 16.01
C PHE A 7 -2.86 1.45 15.50
N ASN A 8 -3.14 2.12 14.39
CA ASN A 8 -4.46 2.17 13.76
C ASN A 8 -4.42 1.69 12.29
N PRO A 9 -4.19 0.38 12.05
CA PRO A 9 -4.07 -0.20 10.71
C PRO A 9 -5.36 -0.17 9.90
N SER A 10 -6.48 0.23 10.50
CA SER A 10 -7.74 0.53 9.81
C SER A 10 -7.78 1.90 9.13
N ASN A 11 -6.68 2.65 9.12
CA ASN A 11 -6.64 4.02 8.61
C ASN A 11 -7.20 4.15 7.20
N ASP A 12 -6.84 3.27 6.27
CA ASP A 12 -7.33 3.33 4.89
C ASP A 12 -8.86 3.12 4.81
N MET A 13 -9.42 2.29 5.68
CA MET A 13 -10.87 2.12 5.80
C MET A 13 -11.55 3.38 6.39
N ALA A 14 -10.88 4.06 7.31
CA ALA A 14 -11.36 5.31 7.88
C ALA A 14 -11.29 6.45 6.84
N LEU A 15 -10.25 6.50 6.01
CA LEU A 15 -10.17 7.41 4.86
C LEU A 15 -11.26 7.13 3.83
N ALA A 16 -11.52 5.85 3.52
CA ALA A 16 -12.60 5.45 2.61
C ALA A 16 -13.97 5.90 3.13
N SER A 17 -14.24 5.73 4.42
CA SER A 17 -15.53 6.10 5.04
C SER A 17 -15.72 7.60 5.17
N HIS A 18 -14.62 8.35 5.31
CA HIS A 18 -14.59 9.80 5.50
C HIS A 18 -15.49 10.32 6.65
N VAL A 19 -15.59 9.54 7.74
CA VAL A 19 -16.44 9.84 8.89
C VAL A 19 -15.62 10.01 10.16
N ARG A 20 -15.83 11.11 10.92
CA ARG A 20 -15.16 11.35 12.21
C ARG A 20 -15.39 10.25 13.24
N GLU A 21 -16.57 9.69 13.27
CA GLU A 21 -16.96 8.64 14.21
C GLU A 21 -16.86 7.24 13.56
N TYR A 22 -15.91 7.06 12.63
CA TYR A 22 -15.69 5.75 12.03
C TYR A 22 -15.26 4.73 13.09
N VAL A 23 -15.94 3.60 13.09
CA VAL A 23 -15.65 2.45 13.97
C VAL A 23 -15.27 1.26 13.09
N PRO A 24 -14.05 0.73 13.23
CA PRO A 24 -13.65 -0.45 12.47
C PRO A 24 -14.53 -1.67 12.79
N PRO A 25 -14.62 -2.66 11.90
CA PRO A 25 -15.23 -3.96 12.19
C PRO A 25 -14.60 -4.59 13.44
N LYS A 26 -15.39 -5.33 14.24
CA LYS A 26 -14.94 -5.94 15.50
C LYS A 26 -13.60 -6.69 15.41
N ARG A 27 -13.39 -7.45 14.32
CA ARG A 27 -12.13 -8.16 14.09
C ARG A 27 -10.94 -7.20 14.00
N ILE A 28 -11.11 -6.04 13.40
CA ILE A 28 -10.04 -5.03 13.28
C ILE A 28 -9.82 -4.33 14.61
N GLN A 29 -10.88 -4.01 15.36
CA GLN A 29 -10.74 -3.47 16.71
C GLN A 29 -9.94 -4.42 17.63
N LEU A 30 -10.19 -5.72 17.53
CA LEU A 30 -9.41 -6.73 18.24
C LEU A 30 -7.93 -6.73 17.79
N MET A 31 -7.67 -6.62 16.49
CA MET A 31 -6.32 -6.51 15.98
C MET A 31 -5.61 -5.27 16.52
N GLU A 32 -6.25 -4.11 16.47
CA GLU A 32 -5.71 -2.86 17.02
C GLU A 32 -5.39 -2.98 18.51
N ALA A 33 -6.30 -3.55 19.29
CA ALA A 33 -6.12 -3.75 20.75
C ALA A 33 -5.00 -4.75 21.06
N HIS A 34 -4.91 -5.86 20.32
CA HIS A 34 -3.89 -6.88 20.56
C HIS A 34 -2.49 -6.44 20.14
N LEU A 35 -2.41 -5.59 19.12
CA LEU A 35 -1.15 -5.14 18.55
C LEU A 35 -0.78 -3.71 18.96
N GLU A 36 -1.51 -3.11 19.90
CA GLU A 36 -1.23 -1.76 20.42
C GLU A 36 0.23 -1.60 20.87
N ALA A 37 0.80 -2.66 21.44
CA ALA A 37 2.20 -2.68 21.89
C ALA A 37 3.21 -2.47 20.73
N LEU A 38 2.85 -2.74 19.48
CA LEU A 38 3.71 -2.43 18.33
C LEU A 38 4.03 -0.94 18.22
N ALA A 39 3.16 -0.08 18.73
CA ALA A 39 3.39 1.37 18.74
C ALA A 39 4.67 1.78 19.49
N ALA A 40 5.16 0.93 20.40
CA ALA A 40 6.43 1.15 21.09
C ALA A 40 7.65 1.08 20.17
N VAL A 41 7.57 0.36 19.03
CA VAL A 41 8.70 0.23 18.09
C VAL A 41 9.13 1.57 17.51
N TRP A 42 8.18 2.51 17.31
CA TRP A 42 8.49 3.85 16.78
C TRP A 42 8.39 4.95 17.84
N GLU A 43 8.30 4.58 19.13
CA GLU A 43 8.29 5.56 20.21
C GLU A 43 9.63 6.29 20.30
N GLY A 44 9.57 7.61 20.39
CA GLY A 44 10.77 8.44 20.48
C GLY A 44 11.53 8.66 19.17
N THR A 45 11.11 8.03 18.09
CA THR A 45 11.66 8.23 16.75
C THR A 45 11.02 9.42 16.04
N MET A 46 11.45 9.69 14.81
CA MET A 46 10.82 10.68 13.93
C MET A 46 9.39 10.29 13.53
N PHE A 47 9.02 9.02 13.64
CA PHE A 47 7.71 8.46 13.31
C PHE A 47 6.68 8.58 14.43
N SER A 48 6.99 9.32 15.53
CA SER A 48 6.07 9.44 16.67
C SER A 48 4.73 10.01 16.25
N GLY A 49 3.65 9.30 16.60
CA GLY A 49 2.27 9.64 16.24
C GLY A 49 1.45 8.41 15.84
N PRO A 50 0.38 8.59 15.08
CA PRO A 50 -0.46 7.49 14.65
C PRO A 50 0.18 6.72 13.48
N TRP A 51 -0.25 5.48 13.30
CA TRP A 51 0.04 4.73 12.08
C TRP A 51 -0.42 5.47 10.81
N GLY A 52 -1.57 6.12 10.86
CA GLY A 52 -2.06 6.96 9.78
C GLY A 52 -3.10 7.98 10.25
N TRP A 53 -3.19 9.07 9.50
CA TRP A 53 -4.11 10.16 9.76
C TRP A 53 -5.42 10.01 9.00
N SER A 54 -6.52 10.23 9.73
CA SER A 54 -7.89 10.35 9.22
C SER A 54 -8.72 11.22 10.17
N LEU A 55 -9.91 11.62 9.78
CA LEU A 55 -10.83 12.32 10.68
C LEU A 55 -11.12 11.51 11.95
N ALA A 56 -11.21 10.18 11.82
CA ALA A 56 -11.41 9.28 12.96
C ALA A 56 -10.19 9.24 13.89
N THR A 57 -8.99 9.24 13.35
CA THR A 57 -7.75 9.31 14.13
C THR A 57 -7.64 10.62 14.89
N LYS A 58 -7.92 11.75 14.23
CA LYS A 58 -7.99 13.07 14.89
C LYS A 58 -8.99 13.05 16.04
N ARG A 59 -10.19 12.52 15.80
CA ARG A 59 -11.22 12.40 16.82
C ARG A 59 -10.81 11.53 18.01
N ARG A 60 -10.03 10.48 17.76
CA ARG A 60 -9.47 9.64 18.82
C ARG A 60 -8.53 10.44 19.72
N TYR A 61 -7.63 11.26 19.16
CA TYR A 61 -6.74 12.13 19.92
C TYR A 61 -7.50 13.21 20.70
N GLU A 62 -8.53 13.83 20.11
CA GLU A 62 -9.42 14.76 20.83
C GLU A 62 -10.00 14.12 22.10
N ARG A 63 -10.49 12.87 21.99
CA ARG A 63 -11.04 12.11 23.13
C ARG A 63 -9.98 11.74 24.18
N MET A 64 -8.72 11.63 23.78
CA MET A 64 -7.58 11.43 24.67
C MET A 64 -7.14 12.74 25.36
N GLY A 65 -7.76 13.86 25.05
CA GLY A 65 -7.45 15.17 25.63
C GLY A 65 -6.24 15.87 24.99
N VAL A 66 -5.83 15.44 23.79
CA VAL A 66 -4.76 16.14 23.05
C VAL A 66 -5.29 17.50 22.60
N PRO A 67 -4.57 18.62 22.87
CA PRO A 67 -4.97 19.93 22.41
C PRO A 67 -5.12 20.00 20.88
N VAL A 68 -6.20 20.67 20.42
CA VAL A 68 -6.53 20.74 18.98
C VAL A 68 -5.43 21.42 18.17
N GLU A 69 -4.71 22.33 18.77
CA GLU A 69 -3.59 23.06 18.15
C GLU A 69 -2.39 22.17 17.78
N LEU A 70 -2.32 20.98 18.38
CA LEU A 70 -1.30 19.95 18.08
C LEU A 70 -1.77 18.95 17.03
N LEU A 71 -3.03 19.01 16.62
CA LEU A 71 -3.62 18.09 15.66
C LEU A 71 -3.67 18.72 14.26
N PRO A 72 -3.55 17.92 13.21
CA PRO A 72 -3.66 18.43 11.83
C PRO A 72 -5.05 19.02 11.58
N SER A 73 -5.13 19.97 10.64
CA SER A 73 -6.40 20.52 10.18
C SER A 73 -7.22 19.46 9.42
N ASP A 74 -8.52 19.67 9.34
CA ASP A 74 -9.39 18.79 8.54
C ASP A 74 -9.06 18.88 7.05
N ASP A 75 -8.69 20.08 6.57
CA ASP A 75 -8.30 20.28 5.17
C ASP A 75 -7.02 19.50 4.85
N TRP A 76 -6.02 19.48 5.75
CA TRP A 76 -4.83 18.66 5.56
C TRP A 76 -5.17 17.16 5.54
N ILE A 77 -6.08 16.70 6.41
CA ILE A 77 -6.53 15.31 6.40
C ILE A 77 -7.26 14.97 5.09
N GLU A 78 -8.02 15.90 4.53
CA GLU A 78 -8.65 15.71 3.22
C GLU A 78 -7.61 15.60 2.09
N GLU A 79 -6.54 16.39 2.13
CA GLU A 79 -5.43 16.24 1.17
C GLU A 79 -4.73 14.88 1.33
N VAL A 80 -4.46 14.44 2.57
CA VAL A 80 -3.92 13.09 2.83
C VAL A 80 -4.84 12.01 2.28
N ARG A 81 -6.16 12.17 2.43
CA ARG A 81 -7.15 11.25 1.88
C ARG A 81 -7.07 11.15 0.37
N LYS A 82 -6.96 12.28 -0.35
CA LYS A 82 -6.79 12.30 -1.81
C LYS A 82 -5.50 11.64 -2.24
N LEU A 83 -4.38 12.01 -1.63
CA LEU A 83 -3.06 11.44 -1.89
C LEU A 83 -3.01 9.93 -1.65
N SER A 84 -3.70 9.44 -0.60
CA SER A 84 -3.79 8.01 -0.27
C SER A 84 -4.74 7.21 -1.16
N SER A 85 -5.41 7.85 -2.11
CA SER A 85 -6.28 7.17 -3.07
C SER A 85 -5.45 6.52 -4.18
N ARG A 86 -5.83 5.33 -4.59
CA ARG A 86 -5.25 4.71 -5.80
C ARG A 86 -5.59 5.46 -7.09
N GLU A 87 -6.57 6.39 -7.07
CA GLU A 87 -6.77 7.35 -8.15
C GLU A 87 -5.52 8.21 -8.35
N TYR A 88 -4.97 8.76 -7.25
CA TYR A 88 -3.72 9.52 -7.29
C TYR A 88 -2.55 8.68 -7.80
N ALA A 89 -2.45 7.41 -7.38
CA ALA A 89 -1.40 6.51 -7.88
C ALA A 89 -1.50 6.26 -9.39
N CYS A 90 -2.71 6.25 -9.97
CA CYS A 90 -2.88 6.16 -11.44
C CYS A 90 -2.37 7.40 -12.18
N GLU A 91 -2.61 8.59 -11.64
CA GLU A 91 -2.09 9.84 -12.22
C GLU A 91 -0.57 9.89 -12.07
N TYR A 92 -0.09 9.56 -10.88
CA TYR A 92 1.32 9.55 -10.55
C TYR A 92 2.16 8.62 -11.44
N ILE A 93 1.73 7.38 -11.63
CA ILE A 93 2.47 6.43 -12.48
C ILE A 93 2.50 6.87 -13.94
N LYS A 94 1.43 7.48 -14.44
CA LYS A 94 1.39 7.99 -15.79
C LYS A 94 2.45 9.08 -16.00
N GLU A 95 2.56 10.05 -15.10
CA GLU A 95 3.58 11.09 -15.14
C GLU A 95 5.00 10.50 -15.07
N LEU A 96 5.22 9.52 -14.17
CA LEU A 96 6.49 8.81 -14.03
C LEU A 96 6.90 8.12 -15.33
N LEU A 97 6.01 7.38 -15.97
CA LEU A 97 6.31 6.67 -17.22
C LEU A 97 6.55 7.63 -18.39
N GLU A 98 5.82 8.75 -18.46
CA GLU A 98 6.04 9.80 -19.44
C GLU A 98 7.42 10.45 -19.30
N GLU A 99 7.93 10.63 -18.07
CA GLU A 99 9.25 11.19 -17.81
C GLU A 99 10.39 10.20 -18.09
N PHE A 100 10.22 8.94 -17.63
CA PHE A 100 11.30 7.95 -17.74
C PHE A 100 11.48 7.39 -19.14
N GLN A 101 10.40 7.14 -19.87
CA GLN A 101 10.39 6.50 -21.19
C GLN A 101 11.28 5.23 -21.25
N ASP A 102 11.23 4.42 -20.19
CA ASP A 102 12.06 3.22 -20.01
C ASP A 102 11.19 1.97 -20.19
N GLU A 103 11.48 1.15 -21.18
CA GLU A 103 10.70 -0.06 -21.51
C GLU A 103 10.69 -1.12 -20.38
N ARG A 104 11.59 -1.02 -19.41
CA ARG A 104 11.62 -1.88 -18.23
C ARG A 104 10.57 -1.50 -17.18
N LEU A 105 9.94 -0.34 -17.32
CA LEU A 105 8.90 0.10 -16.40
C LEU A 105 7.51 -0.31 -16.89
N LEU A 106 6.77 -0.94 -15.99
CA LEU A 106 5.40 -1.43 -16.19
C LEU A 106 4.37 -0.43 -15.65
N GLY A 107 3.09 -0.67 -15.93
CA GLY A 107 1.98 0.16 -15.41
C GLY A 107 1.40 1.11 -16.47
N ASP A 108 1.85 1.02 -17.71
CA ASP A 108 1.42 1.84 -18.86
C ASP A 108 -0.08 1.79 -19.18
N GLY A 109 -0.78 0.89 -18.52
CA GLY A 109 -2.22 0.71 -18.73
C GLY A 109 -3.04 0.86 -17.47
N MET A 110 -2.43 1.18 -16.32
CA MET A 110 -3.18 1.39 -15.07
C MET A 110 -4.07 2.64 -15.18
N PHE A 111 -5.36 2.51 -14.87
CA PHE A 111 -6.29 3.63 -14.91
C PHE A 111 -7.34 3.58 -13.81
N PHE A 112 -7.89 4.75 -13.49
CA PHE A 112 -9.01 4.91 -12.57
C PHE A 112 -10.33 5.01 -13.34
N CYS A 113 -11.32 4.21 -12.94
CA CYS A 113 -12.63 4.13 -13.57
C CYS A 113 -13.73 4.66 -12.64
N LYS A 114 -14.46 5.68 -13.11
CA LYS A 114 -15.63 6.27 -12.41
C LYS A 114 -16.98 5.81 -12.98
N ASP A 115 -16.96 5.09 -14.11
CA ASP A 115 -18.16 4.62 -14.77
C ASP A 115 -17.92 3.32 -15.53
N VAL A 116 -18.72 2.30 -15.26
CA VAL A 116 -18.64 1.00 -15.93
C VAL A 116 -19.12 1.00 -17.38
N SER A 117 -19.82 2.04 -17.84
CA SER A 117 -20.38 2.10 -19.18
C SER A 117 -19.29 2.02 -20.27
N ASN A 118 -18.12 2.61 -20.02
CA ASN A 118 -16.98 2.65 -20.94
C ASN A 118 -15.89 1.61 -20.59
N LEU A 119 -16.10 0.78 -19.53
CA LEU A 119 -15.09 -0.13 -19.02
C LEU A 119 -14.56 -1.09 -20.08
N ASN A 120 -15.43 -1.70 -20.88
CA ASN A 120 -15.00 -2.68 -21.89
C ASN A 120 -14.14 -2.00 -22.99
N SER A 121 -14.43 -0.76 -23.35
CA SER A 121 -13.61 0.00 -24.30
C SER A 121 -12.22 0.30 -23.74
N GLN A 122 -12.14 0.71 -22.47
CA GLN A 122 -10.87 0.99 -21.79
C GLN A 122 -10.04 -0.29 -21.58
N ILE A 123 -10.67 -1.40 -21.23
CA ILE A 123 -10.01 -2.71 -21.09
C ILE A 123 -9.40 -3.17 -22.43
N SER A 124 -10.05 -2.88 -23.54
CA SER A 124 -9.53 -3.24 -24.87
C SER A 124 -8.18 -2.58 -25.18
N THR A 125 -7.88 -1.42 -24.59
CA THR A 125 -6.56 -0.78 -24.72
C THR A 125 -5.49 -1.47 -23.89
N LEU A 126 -5.85 -2.01 -22.74
CA LEU A 126 -4.94 -2.76 -21.87
C LEU A 126 -4.53 -4.13 -22.45
N CYS A 127 -5.43 -4.72 -23.22
CA CYS A 127 -5.26 -6.04 -23.79
C CYS A 127 -5.45 -5.98 -25.32
N PRO A 128 -4.52 -5.35 -26.09
CA PRO A 128 -4.65 -5.21 -27.54
C PRO A 128 -4.83 -6.55 -28.26
N GLN A 129 -4.33 -7.63 -27.69
CA GLN A 129 -4.49 -9.00 -28.19
C GLN A 129 -5.96 -9.46 -28.23
N LEU A 130 -6.85 -8.83 -27.45
CA LEU A 130 -8.30 -9.08 -27.51
C LEU A 130 -8.94 -8.53 -28.78
N LEU A 131 -8.32 -7.54 -29.44
CA LEU A 131 -8.81 -6.88 -30.65
C LEU A 131 -8.41 -7.60 -31.94
N THR A 132 -7.36 -8.41 -31.95
CA THR A 132 -6.78 -9.02 -33.15
C THR A 132 -7.38 -10.37 -33.54
N LEU A 133 -8.32 -10.88 -32.76
CA LEU A 133 -8.93 -12.21 -33.00
C LEU A 133 -10.21 -12.14 -33.83
N ASN A 134 -10.05 -11.81 -35.12
CA ASN A 134 -10.91 -12.37 -36.15
C ASN A 134 -10.35 -13.76 -36.50
N SER A 135 -11.13 -14.81 -36.20
CA SER A 135 -10.99 -16.21 -36.62
C SER A 135 -10.02 -17.10 -35.85
N GLN A 136 -10.63 -18.13 -35.27
CA GLN A 136 -10.12 -19.47 -35.00
C GLN A 136 -8.93 -19.63 -34.04
N LEU A 137 -9.23 -20.13 -32.84
CA LEU A 137 -8.31 -20.79 -31.92
C LEU A 137 -7.26 -19.92 -31.22
N SER A 138 -7.69 -19.16 -30.25
CA SER A 138 -6.98 -19.10 -28.96
C SER A 138 -7.76 -18.23 -27.98
N THR A 139 -8.10 -18.79 -26.84
CA THR A 139 -8.56 -18.01 -25.69
C THR A 139 -7.39 -17.13 -25.22
N VAL A 140 -7.33 -15.89 -25.69
CA VAL A 140 -6.41 -14.91 -25.09
C VAL A 140 -6.88 -14.67 -23.66
N ASN A 141 -6.12 -15.23 -22.73
CA ASN A 141 -6.34 -15.01 -21.32
C ASN A 141 -5.73 -13.67 -20.94
N CYS A 142 -6.53 -12.65 -20.79
CA CYS A 142 -6.11 -11.40 -20.16
C CYS A 142 -6.61 -11.43 -18.72
N HIS A 143 -5.71 -11.43 -17.76
CA HIS A 143 -6.03 -11.27 -16.36
C HIS A 143 -5.86 -9.80 -15.96
N LEU A 144 -6.91 -9.24 -15.38
CA LEU A 144 -6.90 -7.89 -14.84
C LEU A 144 -7.07 -7.93 -13.34
N ILE A 145 -6.43 -6.99 -12.66
CA ILE A 145 -6.59 -6.75 -11.24
C ILE A 145 -7.44 -5.50 -11.04
N PHE A 146 -8.42 -5.62 -10.16
CA PHE A 146 -9.34 -4.55 -9.78
C PHE A 146 -9.10 -4.19 -8.32
N LYS A 147 -8.95 -2.88 -8.04
CA LYS A 147 -8.62 -2.40 -6.70
C LYS A 147 -9.59 -1.27 -6.32
N SER A 148 -10.15 -1.30 -5.10
CA SER A 148 -10.89 -0.16 -4.56
C SER A 148 -9.96 1.03 -4.30
N PRO A 149 -10.44 2.27 -4.30
CA PRO A 149 -9.61 3.47 -4.10
C PRO A 149 -8.83 3.45 -2.79
N TRP A 150 -9.46 3.04 -1.71
CA TRP A 150 -8.84 2.90 -0.39
C TRP A 150 -9.07 1.50 0.13
N SER A 151 -8.00 0.79 0.42
CA SER A 151 -8.06 -0.50 1.10
C SER A 151 -6.69 -0.88 1.65
N SER A 152 -6.64 -1.83 2.55
CA SER A 152 -5.43 -2.37 3.13
C SER A 152 -5.43 -3.89 3.15
N SER A 153 -4.24 -4.49 3.15
CA SER A 153 -4.04 -5.93 3.31
C SER A 153 -4.81 -6.79 2.30
N GLY A 154 -4.84 -6.39 1.03
CA GLY A 154 -5.50 -7.10 -0.06
C GLY A 154 -7.04 -7.06 -0.04
N ARG A 155 -7.66 -6.38 0.94
CA ARG A 155 -9.11 -6.18 0.93
C ARG A 155 -9.48 -5.20 -0.17
N GLY A 156 -10.59 -5.45 -0.87
CA GLY A 156 -10.97 -4.59 -2.00
C GLY A 156 -10.07 -4.77 -3.23
N VAL A 157 -9.31 -5.85 -3.29
CA VAL A 157 -8.52 -6.25 -4.46
C VAL A 157 -9.03 -7.60 -4.95
N PHE A 158 -9.14 -7.77 -6.25
CA PHE A 158 -9.41 -9.06 -6.87
C PHE A 158 -8.94 -9.12 -8.31
N VAL A 159 -8.62 -10.33 -8.75
CA VAL A 159 -8.23 -10.63 -10.12
C VAL A 159 -9.43 -11.25 -10.85
N ASP A 160 -9.64 -10.89 -12.09
CA ASP A 160 -10.61 -11.53 -12.96
C ASP A 160 -10.02 -11.79 -14.35
N ARG A 161 -10.47 -12.88 -14.93
CA ARG A 161 -10.10 -13.29 -16.28
C ARG A 161 -11.10 -12.73 -17.27
N MET A 162 -10.62 -11.95 -18.20
CA MET A 162 -11.45 -11.42 -19.28
C MET A 162 -11.71 -12.52 -20.33
N ALA A 163 -12.98 -12.92 -20.45
CA ALA A 163 -13.43 -13.78 -21.54
C ALA A 163 -13.98 -12.91 -22.67
N ASP A 164 -13.46 -13.06 -23.87
CA ASP A 164 -13.88 -12.30 -25.05
C ASP A 164 -13.84 -10.76 -24.86
N GLY A 165 -12.90 -10.28 -24.06
CA GLY A 165 -12.74 -8.84 -23.77
C GLY A 165 -13.83 -8.23 -22.90
N LYS A 166 -14.63 -9.03 -22.20
CA LYS A 166 -15.74 -8.56 -21.37
C LYS A 166 -15.61 -9.01 -19.92
N CYS A 167 -15.98 -8.12 -19.02
CA CYS A 167 -16.13 -8.45 -17.61
C CYS A 167 -17.31 -9.39 -17.37
N GLN A 168 -17.13 -10.35 -16.47
CA GLN A 168 -18.21 -11.21 -16.00
C GLN A 168 -19.25 -10.40 -15.20
N MET A 169 -20.49 -10.88 -15.15
CA MET A 169 -21.56 -10.21 -14.36
C MET A 169 -21.27 -10.15 -12.86
N SER A 170 -20.56 -11.16 -12.31
CA SER A 170 -20.08 -11.15 -10.93
C SER A 170 -19.10 -10.04 -10.66
N THR A 171 -18.16 -9.81 -11.58
CA THR A 171 -17.19 -8.71 -11.55
C THR A 171 -17.88 -7.37 -11.61
N LEU A 172 -18.81 -7.17 -12.56
CA LEU A 172 -19.57 -5.91 -12.66
C LEU A 172 -20.33 -5.58 -11.37
N LYS A 173 -20.91 -6.57 -10.68
CA LYS A 173 -21.57 -6.35 -9.38
C LYS A 173 -20.58 -5.89 -8.30
N ARG A 174 -19.37 -6.47 -8.25
CA ARG A 174 -18.33 -6.02 -7.29
C ARG A 174 -17.86 -4.62 -7.60
N LEU A 175 -17.64 -4.30 -8.87
CA LEU A 175 -17.23 -2.96 -9.33
C LEU A 175 -18.30 -1.92 -9.03
N GLN A 176 -19.58 -2.25 -9.21
CA GLN A 176 -20.69 -1.39 -8.83
C GLN A 176 -20.70 -1.12 -7.31
N GLY A 177 -20.28 -2.09 -6.49
CA GLY A 177 -20.08 -1.92 -5.06
C GLY A 177 -18.96 -0.90 -4.75
N PHE A 178 -17.84 -0.93 -5.46
CA PHE A 178 -16.77 0.06 -5.31
C PHE A 178 -17.21 1.46 -5.73
N LEU A 179 -17.90 1.58 -6.89
CA LEU A 179 -18.48 2.85 -7.35
C LEU A 179 -19.43 3.45 -6.30
N SER A 180 -20.34 2.63 -5.78
CA SER A 180 -21.35 3.09 -4.81
C SER A 180 -20.75 3.50 -3.47
N SER A 181 -19.68 2.82 -3.03
CA SER A 181 -19.10 3.04 -1.70
C SER A 181 -17.92 4.00 -1.69
N GLN A 182 -17.13 4.07 -2.76
CA GLN A 182 -15.88 4.82 -2.82
C GLN A 182 -15.72 5.68 -4.10
N GLY A 183 -16.72 5.73 -4.97
CA GLY A 183 -16.76 6.62 -6.14
C GLY A 183 -15.98 6.15 -7.36
N GLY A 184 -15.32 4.97 -7.30
CA GLY A 184 -14.54 4.46 -8.42
C GLY A 184 -13.76 3.19 -8.08
N PHE A 185 -12.91 2.77 -8.99
CA PHE A 185 -11.98 1.66 -8.82
C PHE A 185 -10.82 1.78 -9.80
N VAL A 186 -9.70 1.14 -9.47
CA VAL A 186 -8.54 1.01 -10.36
C VAL A 186 -8.62 -0.28 -11.14
N VAL A 187 -8.21 -0.22 -12.39
CA VAL A 187 -7.96 -1.36 -13.28
C VAL A 187 -6.50 -1.36 -13.67
N ASP A 188 -5.87 -2.52 -13.60
CA ASP A 188 -4.49 -2.71 -13.99
C ASP A 188 -4.29 -4.12 -14.56
N LYS A 189 -3.18 -4.36 -15.26
CA LYS A 189 -2.77 -5.70 -15.68
C LYS A 189 -2.45 -6.54 -14.46
N PHE A 190 -2.79 -7.81 -14.48
CA PHE A 190 -2.31 -8.77 -13.51
C PHE A 190 -1.03 -9.43 -14.03
N TYR A 191 0.07 -9.24 -13.34
CA TYR A 191 1.39 -9.74 -13.73
C TYR A 191 1.60 -11.15 -13.17
N GLU A 192 1.25 -12.17 -13.97
CA GLU A 192 1.37 -13.60 -13.58
C GLU A 192 2.82 -14.02 -13.33
N ASN A 193 3.76 -13.35 -14.01
CA ASN A 193 5.19 -13.58 -13.89
C ASN A 193 5.86 -12.74 -12.78
N LYS A 194 5.06 -12.19 -11.84
CA LYS A 194 5.60 -11.50 -10.67
C LYS A 194 6.48 -12.43 -9.85
N VAL A 195 7.68 -11.97 -9.49
CA VAL A 195 8.64 -12.71 -8.67
C VAL A 195 8.92 -12.05 -7.32
N LEU A 196 8.66 -10.73 -7.19
CA LEU A 196 8.98 -9.99 -5.97
C LEU A 196 7.99 -8.84 -5.75
N ASP A 197 7.59 -8.65 -4.50
CA ASP A 197 6.97 -7.42 -3.99
C ASP A 197 8.00 -6.69 -3.12
N PHE A 198 8.16 -5.38 -3.35
CA PHE A 198 9.08 -4.54 -2.58
C PHE A 198 8.55 -3.10 -2.53
N ALA A 199 9.13 -2.27 -1.69
CA ALA A 199 8.77 -0.87 -1.62
C ALA A 199 10.00 0.03 -1.39
N MET A 200 9.85 1.28 -1.75
CA MET A 200 10.69 2.39 -1.33
C MET A 200 10.03 3.10 -0.15
N GLU A 201 10.76 3.25 0.93
CA GLU A 201 10.28 3.91 2.13
C GLU A 201 10.90 5.30 2.28
N PHE A 202 10.07 6.29 2.59
CA PHE A 202 10.47 7.69 2.69
C PHE A 202 9.92 8.36 3.94
N PHE A 203 10.51 9.50 4.30
CA PHE A 203 9.95 10.43 5.27
C PHE A 203 9.93 11.85 4.69
N VAL A 204 8.78 12.49 4.71
CA VAL A 204 8.61 13.89 4.30
C VAL A 204 8.64 14.78 5.53
N HIS A 205 9.67 15.60 5.64
CA HIS A 205 9.89 16.53 6.77
C HIS A 205 9.01 17.79 6.66
N GLU A 206 8.88 18.51 7.78
CA GLU A 206 8.10 19.77 7.86
C GLU A 206 8.59 20.85 6.90
N ASP A 207 9.88 20.85 6.59
CA ASP A 207 10.52 21.79 5.64
C ASP A 207 10.43 21.33 4.18
N HIS A 208 9.66 20.29 3.90
CA HIS A 208 9.48 19.65 2.59
C HIS A 208 10.70 18.86 2.06
N THR A 209 11.76 18.74 2.85
CA THR A 209 12.82 17.80 2.48
C THR A 209 12.31 16.37 2.60
N VAL A 210 12.78 15.48 1.71
CA VAL A 210 12.37 14.08 1.67
C VAL A 210 13.59 13.21 1.88
N GLU A 211 13.55 12.40 2.94
CA GLU A 211 14.56 11.41 3.25
C GLU A 211 14.14 10.06 2.67
N PHE A 212 15.06 9.40 1.97
CA PHE A 212 14.91 8.00 1.61
C PHE A 212 15.38 7.13 2.77
N LEU A 213 14.45 6.40 3.38
CA LEU A 213 14.72 5.56 4.56
C LEU A 213 15.34 4.21 4.19
N GLY A 214 15.06 3.73 2.98
CA GLY A 214 15.55 2.46 2.49
C GLY A 214 14.52 1.65 1.74
N TRP A 215 14.92 0.45 1.39
CA TRP A 215 14.12 -0.57 0.73
C TRP A 215 13.42 -1.44 1.75
N SER A 216 12.23 -1.89 1.42
CA SER A 216 11.57 -3.00 2.11
C SER A 216 11.16 -4.07 1.09
N VAL A 217 11.28 -5.32 1.47
CA VAL A 217 10.84 -6.47 0.66
C VAL A 217 9.81 -7.25 1.46
N PHE A 218 8.72 -7.60 0.80
CA PHE A 218 7.61 -8.27 1.46
C PHE A 218 7.04 -9.38 0.59
N HIS A 219 6.25 -10.23 1.20
CA HIS A 219 5.50 -11.28 0.52
C HIS A 219 4.01 -10.97 0.58
N ALA A 220 3.38 -10.87 -0.59
CA ALA A 220 1.94 -10.86 -0.73
C ALA A 220 1.49 -12.14 -1.44
N GLY A 221 0.43 -12.77 -0.92
CA GLY A 221 -0.17 -13.94 -1.54
C GLY A 221 -0.82 -13.63 -2.89
N GLU A 222 -1.29 -14.66 -3.59
CA GLU A 222 -1.89 -14.56 -4.93
C GLU A 222 -3.06 -13.55 -5.02
N ASN A 223 -3.76 -13.32 -3.91
CA ASN A 223 -4.87 -12.36 -3.82
C ASN A 223 -4.41 -10.96 -3.34
N GLY A 224 -3.11 -10.68 -3.32
CA GLY A 224 -2.56 -9.44 -2.79
C GLY A 224 -2.67 -9.32 -1.26
N ALA A 225 -3.01 -10.39 -0.55
CA ALA A 225 -3.06 -10.38 0.90
C ALA A 225 -1.64 -10.34 1.47
N TYR A 226 -1.39 -9.37 2.36
CA TYR A 226 -0.12 -9.24 3.05
C TYR A 226 0.23 -10.51 3.84
N GLY A 227 1.43 -11.00 3.68
CA GLY A 227 2.00 -12.13 4.41
C GLY A 227 3.00 -11.68 5.46
N TYR A 228 4.16 -11.22 5.05
CA TYR A 228 5.25 -10.80 5.93
C TYR A 228 6.22 -9.86 5.22
N ASN A 229 7.01 -9.10 6.00
CA ASN A 229 8.20 -8.37 5.53
C ASN A 229 9.48 -9.09 5.97
N TYR A 230 10.50 -9.00 5.14
CA TYR A 230 11.86 -9.36 5.53
C TYR A 230 12.44 -8.26 6.44
N VAL A 231 13.13 -8.69 7.50
CA VAL A 231 13.88 -7.83 8.43
C VAL A 231 15.35 -8.12 8.20
N GLU A 232 15.93 -7.41 7.26
CA GLU A 232 17.28 -7.65 6.74
C GLU A 232 18.03 -6.32 6.52
N SER A 233 19.34 -6.39 6.33
CA SER A 233 20.14 -5.24 5.96
C SER A 233 19.75 -4.70 4.58
N GLN A 234 19.99 -3.41 4.33
CA GLN A 234 19.74 -2.81 3.03
C GLN A 234 20.50 -3.49 1.90
N GLU A 235 21.71 -3.99 2.19
CA GLU A 235 22.52 -4.75 1.23
C GLU A 235 21.84 -6.07 0.86
N GLU A 236 21.27 -6.80 1.83
CA GLU A 236 20.55 -8.05 1.59
C GLU A 236 19.25 -7.82 0.84
N LEU A 237 18.50 -6.77 1.19
CA LEU A 237 17.26 -6.38 0.50
C LEU A 237 17.54 -5.99 -0.97
N LEU A 238 18.62 -5.23 -1.24
CA LEU A 238 19.04 -4.89 -2.61
C LEU A 238 19.44 -6.13 -3.41
N ARG A 239 20.12 -7.10 -2.78
CA ARG A 239 20.42 -8.39 -3.44
C ARG A 239 19.17 -9.17 -3.81
N ARG A 240 18.07 -9.05 -3.03
CA ARG A 240 16.78 -9.66 -3.38
C ARG A 240 16.09 -8.93 -4.52
N ILE A 241 16.16 -7.59 -4.51
CA ILE A 241 15.58 -6.76 -5.57
C ILE A 241 16.30 -7.02 -6.90
N ASP A 242 17.63 -7.17 -6.86
CA ASP A 242 18.47 -7.59 -7.99
C ASP A 242 18.09 -6.86 -9.30
N THR A 243 18.25 -5.54 -9.31
CA THR A 243 17.85 -4.65 -10.39
C THR A 243 18.94 -3.61 -10.65
N ASP A 244 18.92 -2.99 -11.83
CA ASP A 244 19.83 -1.91 -12.23
C ASP A 244 19.81 -0.77 -11.19
N GLU A 245 20.94 -0.58 -10.52
CA GLU A 245 21.12 0.44 -9.48
C GLU A 245 20.86 1.86 -10.01
N ASN A 246 21.24 2.15 -11.26
CA ASN A 246 20.99 3.46 -11.85
C ASN A 246 19.51 3.74 -12.03
N LEU A 247 18.72 2.71 -12.41
CA LEU A 247 17.28 2.84 -12.50
C LEU A 247 16.68 3.09 -11.11
N LEU A 248 17.13 2.34 -10.10
CA LEU A 248 16.67 2.50 -8.72
C LEU A 248 16.99 3.89 -8.17
N LEU A 249 18.21 4.42 -8.41
CA LEU A 249 18.59 5.77 -7.99
C LEU A 249 17.75 6.85 -8.66
N ARG A 250 17.49 6.73 -9.96
CA ARG A 250 16.60 7.66 -10.68
C ARG A 250 15.18 7.63 -10.11
N LEU A 251 14.65 6.47 -9.77
CA LEU A 251 13.33 6.33 -9.15
C LEU A 251 13.29 6.99 -7.77
N ILE A 252 14.34 6.80 -6.94
CA ILE A 252 14.45 7.48 -5.63
C ILE A 252 14.37 8.99 -5.80
N GLU A 253 15.17 9.59 -6.70
CA GLU A 253 15.18 11.04 -6.88
C GLU A 253 13.83 11.55 -7.43
N TYR A 254 13.23 10.85 -8.40
CA TYR A 254 11.89 11.17 -8.89
C TYR A 254 10.86 11.19 -7.75
N HIS A 255 10.83 10.14 -6.92
CA HIS A 255 9.88 10.04 -5.81
C HIS A 255 10.13 11.16 -4.78
N LYS A 256 11.39 11.46 -4.45
CA LYS A 256 11.73 12.57 -3.54
C LYS A 256 11.20 13.91 -4.05
N GLU A 257 11.43 14.23 -5.32
CA GLU A 257 10.99 15.48 -5.93
C GLU A 257 9.46 15.61 -5.93
N HIS A 258 8.74 14.51 -6.19
CA HIS A 258 7.28 14.53 -6.22
C HIS A 258 6.66 14.57 -4.82
N LEU A 259 7.19 13.80 -3.87
CA LEU A 259 6.74 13.81 -2.49
C LEU A 259 6.97 15.18 -1.84
N ALA A 260 8.07 15.87 -2.15
CA ALA A 260 8.37 17.21 -1.65
C ALA A 260 7.31 18.25 -2.05
N LYS A 261 6.64 18.07 -3.19
CA LYS A 261 5.59 18.97 -3.70
C LYS A 261 4.23 18.74 -3.02
N THR A 262 4.05 17.62 -2.32
CA THR A 262 2.79 17.28 -1.64
C THR A 262 2.60 18.10 -0.35
N ALA A 263 1.36 18.25 0.08
CA ALA A 263 1.06 18.81 1.40
C ALA A 263 1.32 17.83 2.55
N TYR A 264 1.63 16.56 2.26
CA TYR A 264 1.85 15.52 3.27
C TYR A 264 3.16 15.74 4.05
N ARG A 265 3.13 15.35 5.32
CA ARG A 265 4.31 15.29 6.21
C ARG A 265 4.23 14.00 7.00
N GLY A 266 5.35 13.28 7.05
CA GLY A 266 5.44 12.01 7.76
C GLY A 266 5.95 10.86 6.86
N PRO A 267 5.77 9.61 7.32
CA PRO A 267 6.25 8.42 6.62
C PRO A 267 5.41 8.10 5.37
N VAL A 268 6.08 7.67 4.30
CA VAL A 268 5.46 7.26 3.02
C VAL A 268 6.12 5.99 2.52
N GLY A 269 5.33 5.02 2.05
CA GLY A 269 5.82 3.86 1.32
C GLY A 269 5.24 3.81 -0.09
N ILE A 270 6.07 3.48 -1.08
CA ILE A 270 5.66 3.30 -2.46
C ILE A 270 5.84 1.82 -2.82
N ASP A 271 4.72 1.12 -2.93
CA ASP A 271 4.70 -0.31 -3.23
C ASP A 271 4.99 -0.56 -4.71
N MET A 272 5.85 -1.52 -4.98
CA MET A 272 6.39 -1.89 -6.28
C MET A 272 6.34 -3.40 -6.48
N LEU A 273 6.48 -3.86 -7.70
CA LEU A 273 6.72 -5.27 -8.00
C LEU A 273 7.80 -5.44 -9.07
N LYS A 274 8.44 -6.62 -9.06
CA LYS A 274 9.35 -7.07 -10.12
C LYS A 274 8.80 -8.34 -10.77
N THR A 275 8.96 -8.43 -12.08
CA THR A 275 8.61 -9.59 -12.88
C THR A 275 9.85 -10.44 -13.24
N ALA A 276 9.64 -11.67 -13.68
CA ALA A 276 10.72 -12.61 -13.95
C ALA A 276 11.65 -12.18 -15.11
N ASP A 277 11.20 -11.32 -16.00
CA ASP A 277 12.00 -10.70 -17.07
C ASP A 277 12.81 -9.48 -16.61
N GLY A 278 12.73 -9.13 -15.32
CA GLY A 278 13.44 -8.02 -14.72
C GLY A 278 12.71 -6.67 -14.80
N SER A 279 11.54 -6.62 -15.42
CA SER A 279 10.73 -5.39 -15.46
C SER A 279 10.15 -5.03 -14.10
N ILE A 280 9.91 -3.74 -13.86
CA ILE A 280 9.43 -3.20 -12.59
C ILE A 280 8.14 -2.42 -12.81
N HIS A 281 7.14 -2.67 -11.97
CA HIS A 281 6.03 -1.73 -11.79
C HIS A 281 6.41 -0.73 -10.68
N PRO A 282 6.71 0.53 -11.01
CA PRO A 282 7.37 1.46 -10.10
C PRO A 282 6.44 2.12 -9.08
N CYS A 283 5.12 1.92 -9.20
CA CYS A 283 4.14 2.46 -8.27
C CYS A 283 2.80 1.71 -8.37
N LEU A 284 2.60 0.70 -7.54
CA LEU A 284 1.31 -0.01 -7.41
C LEU A 284 0.33 0.75 -6.51
N GLU A 285 0.87 1.42 -5.49
CA GLU A 285 0.15 2.12 -4.42
C GLU A 285 1.12 3.03 -3.67
N ILE A 286 0.64 4.18 -3.20
CA ILE A 286 1.38 5.08 -2.33
C ILE A 286 0.70 5.11 -0.96
N ASN A 287 1.44 4.70 0.06
CA ASN A 287 0.99 4.61 1.44
C ASN A 287 1.43 5.85 2.22
N PHE A 288 0.59 6.91 2.28
CA PHE A 288 0.85 8.13 3.05
C PHE A 288 0.58 7.90 4.55
N ARG A 289 1.33 7.00 5.15
CA ARG A 289 1.25 6.55 6.53
C ARG A 289 2.41 5.61 6.87
N MET A 290 2.54 5.28 8.17
CA MET A 290 3.33 4.11 8.56
C MET A 290 2.85 2.86 7.84
N ASN A 291 3.78 1.97 7.54
CA ASN A 291 3.50 0.68 6.92
C ASN A 291 4.42 -0.41 7.50
N MET A 292 4.20 -1.65 7.06
CA MET A 292 4.97 -2.78 7.57
C MET A 292 6.42 -2.78 7.08
N GLY A 293 6.72 -2.11 5.97
CA GLY A 293 8.08 -1.93 5.47
C GLY A 293 8.91 -1.04 6.41
N ILE A 294 8.40 0.15 6.76
CA ILE A 294 9.04 1.04 7.73
C ILE A 294 9.19 0.34 9.09
N LEU A 295 8.16 -0.40 9.54
CA LEU A 295 8.26 -1.20 10.76
C LEU A 295 9.41 -2.22 10.68
N ALA A 296 9.58 -2.89 9.53
CA ALA A 296 10.66 -3.86 9.34
C ALA A 296 12.05 -3.19 9.38
N LEU A 297 12.20 -1.97 8.81
CA LEU A 297 13.44 -1.18 8.93
C LEU A 297 13.78 -0.87 10.38
N LEU A 298 12.79 -0.40 11.16
CA LEU A 298 12.97 -0.09 12.58
C LEU A 298 13.30 -1.34 13.42
N LEU A 299 12.66 -2.48 13.10
CA LEU A 299 12.96 -3.75 13.76
C LEU A 299 14.38 -4.23 13.42
N HIS A 300 14.84 -4.04 12.18
CA HIS A 300 16.21 -4.35 11.80
C HIS A 300 17.22 -3.52 12.60
N GLU A 301 16.97 -2.22 12.73
CA GLU A 301 17.82 -1.32 13.52
C GLU A 301 17.91 -1.76 15.00
N GLN A 302 16.80 -2.22 15.58
CA GLN A 302 16.74 -2.62 16.98
C GLN A 302 17.27 -4.03 17.25
N TYR A 303 17.07 -4.98 16.35
CA TYR A 303 17.27 -6.41 16.60
C TYR A 303 18.24 -7.10 15.64
N GLY A 304 18.64 -6.43 14.55
CA GLY A 304 19.54 -7.01 13.53
C GLY A 304 18.81 -7.73 12.41
N SER A 305 19.57 -8.50 11.61
CA SER A 305 19.14 -9.11 10.35
C SER A 305 18.66 -10.56 10.49
N ASN A 306 18.16 -11.12 9.37
CA ASN A 306 17.74 -12.51 9.16
C ASN A 306 16.45 -12.90 9.87
N ALA A 307 15.49 -11.99 9.85
CA ALA A 307 14.16 -12.23 10.40
C ALA A 307 13.06 -11.91 9.40
N THR A 308 11.84 -12.30 9.72
CA THR A 308 10.61 -11.83 9.06
C THR A 308 9.63 -11.34 10.10
N VAL A 309 8.92 -10.26 9.79
CA VAL A 309 7.82 -9.76 10.61
C VAL A 309 6.48 -10.01 9.92
N ALA A 310 5.54 -10.60 10.63
CA ALA A 310 4.20 -10.89 10.15
C ALA A 310 3.13 -10.52 11.18
N LEU A 311 1.95 -10.14 10.69
CA LEU A 311 0.76 -9.97 11.51
C LEU A 311 -0.16 -11.17 11.26
N THR A 312 -0.18 -12.12 12.20
CA THR A 312 -0.93 -13.38 12.03
C THR A 312 -2.15 -13.45 12.95
N PRO A 313 -3.29 -13.99 12.48
CA PRO A 313 -4.40 -14.33 13.37
C PRO A 313 -4.00 -15.50 14.27
N GLU A 314 -4.24 -15.36 15.57
CA GLU A 314 -4.12 -16.48 16.52
C GLU A 314 -5.38 -17.34 16.55
N ARG A 315 -5.22 -18.63 16.89
CA ARG A 315 -6.35 -19.53 17.15
C ARG A 315 -7.13 -19.04 18.34
N GLY A 316 -8.40 -18.69 18.16
CA GLY A 316 -9.31 -18.30 19.24
C GLY A 316 -9.61 -16.81 19.36
N CYS A 317 -9.45 -16.00 18.28
CA CYS A 317 -9.82 -14.58 18.17
C CYS A 317 -8.74 -13.55 18.50
N GLY A 318 -7.45 -13.92 18.50
CA GLY A 318 -6.34 -13.00 18.70
C GLY A 318 -5.60 -12.62 17.40
N PHE A 319 -4.72 -11.65 17.52
CA PHE A 319 -3.71 -11.31 16.53
C PHE A 319 -2.36 -11.22 17.21
N GLN A 320 -1.35 -11.68 16.53
CA GLN A 320 0.02 -11.66 16.99
C GLN A 320 0.89 -11.01 15.91
N ALA A 321 1.77 -10.11 16.35
CA ALA A 321 2.93 -9.74 15.55
C ALA A 321 4.07 -10.67 15.94
N SER A 322 4.62 -11.39 14.99
CA SER A 322 5.75 -12.27 15.24
C SER A 322 6.95 -11.82 14.43
N LEU A 323 8.08 -11.69 15.11
CA LEU A 323 9.40 -11.58 14.52
C LEU A 323 10.04 -12.97 14.61
N LYS A 324 10.36 -13.57 13.47
CA LYS A 324 10.95 -14.91 13.39
C LYS A 324 12.36 -14.82 12.86
N GLU A 325 13.30 -15.23 13.68
CA GLU A 325 14.64 -15.64 13.25
C GLU A 325 14.72 -17.16 13.28
N ASP A 326 15.67 -17.73 12.57
CA ASP A 326 16.01 -19.17 12.69
C ASP A 326 16.41 -19.58 14.14
N ARG A 327 16.63 -18.61 15.02
CA ARG A 327 17.05 -18.79 16.41
C ARG A 327 16.36 -17.93 17.47
N LEU A 328 15.59 -16.90 17.10
CA LEU A 328 14.92 -16.01 18.06
C LEU A 328 13.48 -15.78 17.64
N GLN A 329 12.55 -16.23 18.48
CA GLN A 329 11.14 -15.93 18.31
C GLN A 329 10.78 -14.83 19.32
N ILE A 330 10.57 -13.60 18.82
CA ILE A 330 10.03 -12.51 19.63
C ILE A 330 8.52 -12.44 19.35
N ASP A 331 7.75 -12.97 20.29
CA ASP A 331 6.30 -12.88 20.23
C ASP A 331 5.85 -11.57 20.88
N TYR A 332 5.43 -10.59 20.09
CA TYR A 332 4.70 -9.44 20.58
C TYR A 332 3.25 -9.84 20.82
N THR A 333 3.00 -10.55 21.90
CA THR A 333 1.66 -10.72 22.43
C THR A 333 1.33 -9.50 23.28
N ALA A 334 0.25 -8.79 22.93
CA ALA A 334 -0.35 -7.85 23.87
C ALA A 334 -0.62 -8.61 25.17
N GLY A 335 -0.02 -8.15 26.26
CA GLY A 335 -0.19 -8.80 27.56
C GLY A 335 -1.66 -8.99 27.85
N LYS A 336 -2.05 -10.22 28.18
CA LYS A 336 -3.36 -10.50 28.76
C LYS A 336 -3.51 -9.58 29.99
N LYS A 337 -4.39 -8.57 29.89
CA LYS A 337 -4.99 -7.96 31.07
C LYS A 337 -6.21 -8.74 31.44
#